data_ed58fe7cc3f6834121f72106306d3f0d
#
_entry.id   ed58fe7cc3f6834121f72106306d3f0d
#
_cell.length_a   1.000
_cell.length_b   1.000
_cell.length_c   1.000
_cell.angle_alpha   90.00
_cell.angle_beta   90.00
_cell.angle_gamma   90.00
#
_symmetry.space_group_name_H-M   'P 1'
#
loop_
_entity.id
_entity.type
_entity.pdbx_description
1 polymer ?
#
loop_
_entity_poly.entity_id
_entity_poly.type
_entity_poly.pdbx_seq_one_letter_code
_entity_poly.pdbx_strand_id
1 'polypeptide(L)'
;MLALGLVSCLSLGTTLSAQRTKATTAKRTPIQTITPKRPAGQRDVLGLRLAPMPVVRVGFIGLGMRGPSAVERFVHLEGVEIKALCDLHPDRVEKAAKILTKAGLPEAATYSGEETAWKALCDRPDIDLVYIATDWARHTEMMIYAMNKGKHVACEVPAATTLKEAWDVINTAERTQRHCMLLENCVYDFFELTTLNMAQHGLFGEVLSAKGGYVHNLEPFWKYYDANWRLEANIGFRGDIYATHGLGPACWVLNIHRGDRMDYLISMDVPATTLPRFMERQMGVKNPQVKNGEMTHTLIKTAKGKTIYLEHNVTSYRPYSRL
;
A
#
# COMPACT_ATOMS: atom_id res chain seq x y z
N MET A 1 -41.85 -54.50 -24.08
CA MET A 1 -42.54 -54.42 -22.78
C MET A 1 -41.56 -53.76 -21.84
N LEU A 2 -41.79 -52.47 -21.54
CA LEU A 2 -41.05 -51.65 -20.58
C LEU A 2 -41.70 -51.83 -19.19
N ALA A 3 -40.91 -52.17 -18.20
CA ALA A 3 -41.32 -52.15 -16.80
C ALA A 3 -40.72 -50.88 -16.12
N LEU A 4 -41.58 -49.90 -15.79
CA LEU A 4 -41.26 -48.77 -14.93
C LEU A 4 -41.22 -49.23 -13.49
N GLY A 5 -40.06 -49.12 -12.84
CA GLY A 5 -39.93 -49.22 -11.39
C GLY A 5 -40.09 -47.86 -10.72
N LEU A 6 -41.18 -47.67 -9.97
CA LEU A 6 -41.36 -46.52 -9.06
C LEU A 6 -40.48 -46.73 -7.84
N VAL A 7 -39.52 -45.82 -7.62
CA VAL A 7 -38.82 -45.70 -6.34
C VAL A 7 -39.55 -44.64 -5.46
N SER A 8 -40.17 -45.14 -4.44
CA SER A 8 -40.85 -44.32 -3.42
C SER A 8 -39.77 -43.74 -2.47
N CYS A 9 -39.52 -42.45 -2.56
CA CYS A 9 -38.74 -41.69 -1.55
C CYS A 9 -39.63 -41.40 -0.33
N LEU A 10 -39.44 -42.11 0.74
CA LEU A 10 -39.94 -41.73 2.07
C LEU A 10 -39.15 -40.51 2.57
N SER A 11 -39.78 -39.35 2.59
CA SER A 11 -39.24 -38.13 3.21
C SER A 11 -39.46 -38.20 4.70
N LEU A 12 -38.39 -38.50 5.45
CA LEU A 12 -38.32 -38.24 6.90
C LEU A 12 -38.18 -36.71 7.08
N GLY A 13 -39.31 -36.06 7.33
CA GLY A 13 -39.34 -34.66 7.73
C GLY A 13 -38.83 -34.44 9.14
N THR A 14 -37.52 -34.17 9.26
CA THR A 14 -37.00 -33.56 10.52
C THR A 14 -37.20 -32.05 10.39
N THR A 15 -38.19 -31.53 11.10
CA THR A 15 -38.36 -30.08 11.31
C THR A 15 -37.20 -29.56 12.14
N LEU A 16 -36.15 -29.06 11.48
CA LEU A 16 -35.13 -28.23 12.13
C LEU A 16 -35.81 -26.90 12.49
N SER A 17 -36.20 -26.75 13.75
CA SER A 17 -36.58 -25.48 14.33
C SER A 17 -35.33 -24.58 14.36
N ALA A 18 -35.17 -23.74 13.37
CA ALA A 18 -34.18 -22.69 13.41
C ALA A 18 -34.57 -21.68 14.50
N GLN A 19 -33.93 -21.78 15.65
CA GLN A 19 -33.98 -20.70 16.64
C GLN A 19 -33.42 -19.45 15.97
N ARG A 20 -34.32 -18.56 15.56
CA ARG A 20 -33.98 -17.17 15.16
C ARG A 20 -33.46 -16.46 16.41
N THR A 21 -32.16 -16.53 16.68
CA THR A 21 -31.50 -15.54 17.52
C THR A 21 -31.85 -14.16 16.96
N LYS A 22 -32.55 -13.36 17.73
CA LYS A 22 -32.80 -11.96 17.41
C LYS A 22 -31.44 -11.28 17.28
N ALA A 23 -30.94 -11.14 16.05
CA ALA A 23 -29.80 -10.31 15.80
C ALA A 23 -30.19 -8.89 16.23
N THR A 24 -29.61 -8.42 17.32
CA THR A 24 -29.64 -7.02 17.70
C THR A 24 -29.02 -6.25 16.56
N THR A 25 -29.84 -5.61 15.74
CA THR A 25 -29.40 -4.69 14.69
C THR A 25 -28.83 -3.46 15.39
N ALA A 26 -27.56 -3.54 15.79
CA ALA A 26 -26.84 -2.35 16.17
C ALA A 26 -26.90 -1.39 14.98
N LYS A 27 -27.52 -0.22 15.16
CA LYS A 27 -27.53 0.85 14.15
C LYS A 27 -26.07 1.16 13.83
N ARG A 28 -25.58 0.71 12.68
CA ARG A 28 -24.24 1.07 12.21
C ARG A 28 -24.31 2.51 11.73
N THR A 29 -23.76 3.43 12.49
CA THR A 29 -23.60 4.81 12.07
C THR A 29 -22.46 4.88 11.05
N PRO A 30 -22.66 5.48 9.87
CA PRO A 30 -21.57 5.68 8.92
C PRO A 30 -20.44 6.49 9.58
N ILE A 31 -19.20 6.06 9.36
CA ILE A 31 -18.04 6.85 9.75
C ILE A 31 -17.98 8.05 8.82
N GLN A 32 -18.12 9.24 9.38
CA GLN A 32 -17.94 10.49 8.63
C GLN A 32 -16.52 10.99 8.81
N THR A 33 -15.83 11.21 7.69
CA THR A 33 -14.52 11.83 7.69
C THR A 33 -14.66 13.33 7.40
N ILE A 34 -14.06 14.15 8.25
CA ILE A 34 -14.06 15.61 8.08
C ILE A 34 -12.76 15.98 7.37
N THR A 35 -12.86 16.59 6.20
CA THR A 35 -11.71 17.19 5.52
C THR A 35 -11.21 18.37 6.35
N PRO A 36 -9.95 18.38 6.79
CA PRO A 36 -9.40 19.52 7.50
C PRO A 36 -9.47 20.79 6.64
N LYS A 37 -9.76 21.92 7.29
CA LYS A 37 -9.68 23.22 6.59
C LYS A 37 -8.23 23.50 6.24
N ARG A 38 -8.00 23.84 4.97
CA ARG A 38 -6.68 24.29 4.54
C ARG A 38 -6.38 25.64 5.15
N PRO A 39 -5.20 25.85 5.76
CA PRO A 39 -4.81 27.18 6.27
C PRO A 39 -4.83 28.24 5.17
N ALA A 40 -5.08 29.49 5.53
CA ALA A 40 -5.07 30.60 4.58
C ALA A 40 -3.69 30.70 3.88
N GLY A 41 -3.71 30.83 2.57
CA GLY A 41 -2.49 30.91 1.74
C GLY A 41 -1.81 29.59 1.42
N GLN A 42 -2.23 28.47 2.00
CA GLN A 42 -1.72 27.15 1.64
C GLN A 42 -2.24 26.76 0.25
N ARG A 43 -1.32 26.42 -0.65
CA ARG A 43 -1.64 25.99 -2.02
C ARG A 43 -1.53 24.48 -2.13
N ASP A 44 -2.39 23.85 -2.93
CA ASP A 44 -2.23 22.45 -3.28
C ASP A 44 -0.94 22.19 -4.09
N VAL A 45 -0.60 20.92 -4.23
CA VAL A 45 0.58 20.46 -4.98
C VAL A 45 0.21 19.72 -6.26
N LEU A 46 -1.05 19.77 -6.70
CA LEU A 46 -1.52 19.05 -7.89
C LEU A 46 -0.82 19.51 -9.18
N GLY A 47 -0.47 20.77 -9.26
CA GLY A 47 0.25 21.36 -10.40
C GLY A 47 1.70 21.70 -10.09
N LEU A 48 2.27 21.20 -8.98
CA LEU A 48 3.63 21.52 -8.57
C LEU A 48 4.63 21.10 -9.65
N ARG A 49 5.43 22.05 -10.09
CA ARG A 49 6.52 21.86 -11.05
C ARG A 49 7.79 22.48 -10.51
N LEU A 50 8.90 21.85 -10.79
CA LEU A 50 10.24 22.37 -10.50
C LEU A 50 10.95 22.71 -11.81
N ALA A 51 11.89 23.62 -11.73
CA ALA A 51 12.84 23.79 -12.83
C ALA A 51 13.62 22.48 -13.02
N PRO A 52 13.93 22.10 -14.28
CA PRO A 52 14.76 20.94 -14.54
C PRO A 52 16.10 21.05 -13.82
N MET A 53 16.48 19.96 -13.17
CA MET A 53 17.77 19.84 -12.49
C MET A 53 18.69 18.94 -13.32
N PRO A 54 19.94 19.33 -13.58
CA PRO A 54 20.88 18.50 -14.34
C PRO A 54 21.23 17.21 -13.58
N VAL A 55 21.23 17.26 -12.26
CA VAL A 55 21.50 16.12 -11.38
C VAL A 55 20.53 16.16 -10.20
N VAL A 56 19.92 15.01 -9.87
CA VAL A 56 19.11 14.79 -8.67
C VAL A 56 19.94 13.99 -7.68
N ARG A 57 20.20 14.56 -6.50
CA ARG A 57 21.00 13.95 -5.45
C ARG A 57 20.09 13.22 -4.47
N VAL A 58 20.29 11.91 -4.34
CA VAL A 58 19.36 11.02 -3.63
C VAL A 58 19.99 10.45 -2.36
N GLY A 59 19.21 10.45 -1.27
CA GLY A 59 19.49 9.68 -0.06
C GLY A 59 18.48 8.55 0.12
N PHE A 60 18.92 7.35 0.46
CA PHE A 60 18.09 6.18 0.69
C PHE A 60 17.96 5.88 2.17
N ILE A 61 16.73 5.70 2.67
CA ILE A 61 16.42 5.28 4.04
C ILE A 61 15.63 3.98 3.98
N GLY A 62 16.16 2.94 4.64
CA GLY A 62 15.61 1.59 4.61
C GLY A 62 16.24 0.74 3.51
N LEU A 63 17.14 -0.17 3.90
CA LEU A 63 17.93 -1.04 3.01
C LEU A 63 17.66 -2.52 3.31
N GLY A 64 16.41 -2.83 3.72
CA GLY A 64 15.94 -4.19 3.97
C GLY A 64 15.55 -4.92 2.69
N MET A 65 14.23 -5.10 2.47
CA MET A 65 13.72 -5.87 1.32
C MET A 65 13.77 -5.09 0.01
N ARG A 66 13.19 -3.86 -0.01
CA ARG A 66 13.00 -3.06 -1.24
C ARG A 66 14.16 -2.13 -1.53
N GLY A 67 14.79 -1.58 -0.48
CA GLY A 67 15.85 -0.60 -0.62
C GLY A 67 17.00 -1.04 -1.51
N PRO A 68 17.63 -2.22 -1.32
CA PRO A 68 18.74 -2.67 -2.16
C PRO A 68 18.37 -2.72 -3.64
N SER A 69 17.20 -3.28 -3.98
CA SER A 69 16.76 -3.35 -5.38
C SER A 69 16.42 -1.97 -5.96
N ALA A 70 16.05 -1.00 -5.13
CA ALA A 70 15.92 0.39 -5.58
C ALA A 70 17.30 1.00 -5.86
N VAL A 71 18.27 0.83 -4.97
CA VAL A 71 19.67 1.26 -5.20
C VAL A 71 20.22 0.65 -6.49
N GLU A 72 20.03 -0.67 -6.71
CA GLU A 72 20.45 -1.37 -7.94
C GLU A 72 19.85 -0.76 -9.22
N ARG A 73 18.61 -0.29 -9.18
CA ARG A 73 18.01 0.40 -10.33
C ARG A 73 18.55 1.82 -10.51
N PHE A 74 18.74 2.54 -9.41
CA PHE A 74 19.16 3.94 -9.44
C PHE A 74 20.61 4.12 -9.92
N VAL A 75 21.50 3.13 -9.75
CA VAL A 75 22.87 3.22 -10.28
C VAL A 75 22.93 3.27 -11.82
N HIS A 76 21.83 2.94 -12.51
CA HIS A 76 21.72 2.98 -13.97
C HIS A 76 21.01 4.23 -14.49
N LEU A 77 20.54 5.14 -13.60
CA LEU A 77 19.83 6.33 -14.02
C LEU A 77 20.78 7.49 -14.31
N GLU A 78 20.71 8.01 -15.52
CA GLU A 78 21.43 9.24 -15.89
C GLU A 78 20.88 10.44 -15.11
N GLY A 79 21.74 11.37 -14.73
CA GLY A 79 21.34 12.56 -13.98
C GLY A 79 20.95 12.28 -12.52
N VAL A 80 21.38 11.16 -11.96
CA VAL A 80 21.16 10.79 -10.55
C VAL A 80 22.48 10.53 -9.85
N GLU A 81 22.65 11.09 -8.65
CA GLU A 81 23.76 10.79 -7.75
C GLU A 81 23.24 10.25 -6.43
N ILE A 82 23.73 9.09 -5.99
CA ILE A 82 23.42 8.53 -4.68
C ILE A 82 24.40 9.13 -3.66
N LYS A 83 23.92 10.01 -2.79
CA LYS A 83 24.75 10.76 -1.82
C LYS A 83 24.78 10.14 -0.44
N ALA A 84 23.75 9.37 -0.07
CA ALA A 84 23.70 8.80 1.27
C ALA A 84 22.86 7.53 1.32
N LEU A 85 23.25 6.62 2.21
CA LEU A 85 22.61 5.33 2.50
C LEU A 85 22.33 5.23 4.01
N CYS A 86 21.12 4.88 4.41
CA CYS A 86 20.73 4.74 5.80
C CYS A 86 19.90 3.49 6.06
N ASP A 87 20.24 2.74 7.07
CA ASP A 87 19.42 1.68 7.67
C ASP A 87 19.79 1.56 9.16
N LEU A 88 18.88 1.08 9.99
CA LEU A 88 19.15 0.78 11.38
C LEU A 88 20.29 -0.26 11.52
N HIS A 89 20.35 -1.23 10.58
CA HIS A 89 21.30 -2.33 10.58
C HIS A 89 22.55 -2.01 9.73
N PRO A 90 23.74 -1.91 10.32
CA PRO A 90 24.98 -1.56 9.61
C PRO A 90 25.31 -2.50 8.44
N ASP A 91 25.03 -3.79 8.58
CA ASP A 91 25.30 -4.80 7.53
C ASP A 91 24.50 -4.56 6.26
N ARG A 92 23.28 -3.98 6.37
CA ARG A 92 22.44 -3.62 5.22
C ARG A 92 23.01 -2.41 4.49
N VAL A 93 23.51 -1.43 5.23
CA VAL A 93 24.19 -0.26 4.66
C VAL A 93 25.44 -0.67 3.90
N GLU A 94 26.25 -1.56 4.49
CA GLU A 94 27.46 -2.10 3.85
C GLU A 94 27.12 -2.86 2.54
N LYS A 95 26.08 -3.70 2.56
CA LYS A 95 25.61 -4.42 1.36
C LYS A 95 25.17 -3.45 0.25
N ALA A 96 24.44 -2.39 0.60
CA ALA A 96 24.01 -1.38 -0.36
C ALA A 96 25.20 -0.55 -0.90
N ALA A 97 26.18 -0.21 -0.06
CA ALA A 97 27.39 0.48 -0.48
C ALA A 97 28.19 -0.33 -1.52
N LYS A 98 28.25 -1.67 -1.36
CA LYS A 98 28.88 -2.57 -2.34
C LYS A 98 28.23 -2.52 -3.73
N ILE A 99 26.92 -2.19 -3.82
CA ILE A 99 26.25 -1.99 -5.11
C ILE A 99 26.85 -0.79 -5.86
N LEU A 100 27.08 0.32 -5.15
CA LEU A 100 27.70 1.50 -5.72
C LEU A 100 29.13 1.21 -6.19
N THR A 101 29.94 0.57 -5.33
CA THR A 101 31.32 0.19 -5.66
C THR A 101 31.37 -0.71 -6.90
N LYS A 102 30.47 -1.71 -6.99
CA LYS A 102 30.38 -2.61 -8.14
C LYS A 102 29.98 -1.88 -9.44
N ALA A 103 29.17 -0.81 -9.31
CA ALA A 103 28.78 0.03 -10.42
C ALA A 103 29.84 1.09 -10.80
N GLY A 104 30.95 1.16 -10.09
CA GLY A 104 32.01 2.17 -10.32
C GLY A 104 31.59 3.59 -9.94
N LEU A 105 30.59 3.73 -9.05
CA LEU A 105 30.09 5.03 -8.60
C LEU A 105 30.84 5.52 -7.35
N PRO A 106 30.85 6.84 -7.09
CA PRO A 106 31.43 7.41 -5.88
C PRO A 106 30.80 6.83 -4.61
N GLU A 107 31.57 6.80 -3.54
CA GLU A 107 31.10 6.40 -2.22
C GLU A 107 30.01 7.37 -1.73
N ALA A 108 28.95 6.79 -1.14
CA ALA A 108 27.91 7.53 -0.46
C ALA A 108 28.20 7.61 1.06
N ALA A 109 27.77 8.70 1.69
CA ALA A 109 27.78 8.78 3.15
C ALA A 109 26.86 7.72 3.77
N THR A 110 27.27 7.13 4.87
CA THR A 110 26.54 6.03 5.52
C THR A 110 26.06 6.43 6.92
N TYR A 111 24.84 6.00 7.25
CA TYR A 111 24.18 6.24 8.53
C TYR A 111 23.57 4.95 9.04
N SER A 112 23.88 4.54 10.29
CA SER A 112 23.34 3.30 10.84
C SER A 112 23.49 3.22 12.36
N GLY A 113 22.90 2.20 12.97
CA GLY A 113 23.09 1.85 14.38
C GLY A 113 22.16 2.60 15.36
N GLU A 114 21.53 3.68 14.94
CA GLU A 114 20.63 4.46 15.78
C GLU A 114 19.29 4.66 15.08
N GLU A 115 18.18 4.60 15.83
CA GLU A 115 16.84 4.78 15.29
C GLU A 115 16.60 6.15 14.64
N THR A 116 17.39 7.16 15.01
CA THR A 116 17.27 8.52 14.48
C THR A 116 18.34 8.89 13.46
N ALA A 117 19.24 7.96 13.08
CA ALA A 117 20.34 8.22 12.15
C ALA A 117 19.86 8.78 10.80
N TRP A 118 18.65 8.41 10.35
CA TRP A 118 18.03 8.93 9.15
C TRP A 118 17.80 10.45 9.17
N LYS A 119 17.70 11.09 10.35
CA LYS A 119 17.55 12.54 10.47
C LYS A 119 18.80 13.26 9.97
N ALA A 120 19.98 12.74 10.30
CA ALA A 120 21.24 13.29 9.83
C ALA A 120 21.36 13.21 8.29
N LEU A 121 20.84 12.15 7.66
CA LEU A 121 20.72 12.08 6.20
C LEU A 121 19.80 13.18 5.66
N CYS A 122 18.62 13.37 6.23
CA CYS A 122 17.66 14.41 5.81
C CYS A 122 18.20 15.82 6.01
N ASP A 123 19.06 16.06 6.99
CA ASP A 123 19.64 17.37 7.29
C ASP A 123 20.77 17.80 6.32
N ARG A 124 21.26 16.87 5.49
CA ARG A 124 22.32 17.19 4.50
C ARG A 124 21.86 18.20 3.46
N PRO A 125 22.65 19.23 3.15
CA PRO A 125 22.31 20.23 2.12
C PRO A 125 22.49 19.70 0.69
N ASP A 126 23.25 18.61 0.51
CA ASP A 126 23.57 18.01 -0.77
C ASP A 126 22.63 16.84 -1.15
N ILE A 127 21.43 16.78 -0.58
CA ILE A 127 20.36 15.87 -0.94
C ILE A 127 19.14 16.67 -1.43
N ASP A 128 18.60 16.27 -2.56
CA ASP A 128 17.39 16.84 -3.16
C ASP A 128 16.16 15.94 -2.92
N LEU A 129 16.36 14.63 -3.02
CA LEU A 129 15.32 13.60 -2.90
C LEU A 129 15.69 12.58 -1.83
N VAL A 130 14.73 12.25 -0.97
CA VAL A 130 14.82 11.15 -0.01
C VAL A 130 13.92 10.01 -0.46
N TYR A 131 14.52 8.84 -0.70
CA TYR A 131 13.81 7.58 -0.97
C TYR A 131 13.63 6.82 0.34
N ILE A 132 12.38 6.48 0.67
CA ILE A 132 12.02 5.83 1.94
C ILE A 132 11.44 4.44 1.67
N ALA A 133 12.08 3.40 2.22
CA ALA A 133 11.67 2.00 2.12
C ALA A 133 11.79 1.24 3.45
N THR A 134 11.37 1.88 4.53
CA THR A 134 11.37 1.34 5.90
C THR A 134 10.11 0.51 6.20
N ASP A 135 9.78 0.31 7.45
CA ASP A 135 8.50 -0.23 7.89
C ASP A 135 7.39 0.82 7.80
N TRP A 136 6.13 0.36 7.73
CA TRP A 136 4.97 1.21 7.52
C TRP A 136 4.76 2.28 8.61
N ALA A 137 5.11 1.95 9.85
CA ALA A 137 4.89 2.84 10.99
C ALA A 137 5.78 4.09 10.93
N ARG A 138 6.91 4.02 10.22
CA ARG A 138 7.89 5.11 10.14
C ARG A 138 7.76 5.98 8.90
N HIS A 139 7.04 5.52 7.87
CA HIS A 139 6.92 6.23 6.59
C HIS A 139 6.48 7.68 6.76
N THR A 140 5.38 7.90 7.47
CA THR A 140 4.80 9.24 7.67
C THR A 140 5.76 10.19 8.38
N GLU A 141 6.37 9.78 9.48
CA GLU A 141 7.34 10.61 10.23
C GLU A 141 8.50 11.03 9.35
N MET A 142 9.09 10.07 8.63
CA MET A 142 10.24 10.32 7.77
C MET A 142 9.90 11.24 6.60
N MET A 143 8.75 11.05 5.94
CA MET A 143 8.28 11.93 4.87
C MET A 143 8.10 13.37 5.35
N ILE A 144 7.41 13.55 6.48
CA ILE A 144 7.15 14.88 7.06
C ILE A 144 8.46 15.57 7.43
N TYR A 145 9.38 14.86 8.08
CA TYR A 145 10.67 15.42 8.46
C TYR A 145 11.48 15.84 7.23
N ALA A 146 11.61 14.96 6.25
CA ALA A 146 12.36 15.24 5.02
C ALA A 146 11.80 16.46 4.27
N MET A 147 10.47 16.55 4.12
CA MET A 147 9.83 17.72 3.48
C MET A 147 10.06 19.01 4.28
N ASN A 148 10.03 18.97 5.62
CA ASN A 148 10.36 20.10 6.47
C ASN A 148 11.82 20.56 6.35
N LYS A 149 12.73 19.64 5.97
CA LYS A 149 14.13 19.94 5.66
C LYS A 149 14.35 20.35 4.19
N GLY A 150 13.24 20.60 3.47
CA GLY A 150 13.27 21.07 2.09
C GLY A 150 13.54 20.00 1.05
N LYS A 151 13.45 18.70 1.41
CA LYS A 151 13.66 17.59 0.49
C LYS A 151 12.38 17.21 -0.23
N HIS A 152 12.49 16.73 -1.46
CA HIS A 152 11.44 15.95 -2.09
C HIS A 152 11.46 14.54 -1.55
N VAL A 153 10.33 13.85 -1.61
CA VAL A 153 10.19 12.51 -1.02
C VAL A 153 9.56 11.54 -2.01
N ALA A 154 10.14 10.35 -2.08
CA ALA A 154 9.56 9.18 -2.72
C ALA A 154 9.48 8.06 -1.67
N CYS A 155 8.29 7.60 -1.35
CA CYS A 155 8.07 6.64 -0.28
C CYS A 155 7.39 5.37 -0.78
N GLU A 156 7.90 4.21 -0.36
CA GLU A 156 7.27 2.92 -0.61
C GLU A 156 5.88 2.84 0.04
N VAL A 157 5.05 1.95 -0.48
CA VAL A 157 3.68 1.73 -0.01
C VAL A 157 3.61 1.05 1.37
N PRO A 158 2.63 1.43 2.18
CA PRO A 158 1.72 2.57 2.11
C PRO A 158 2.36 3.87 2.62
N ALA A 159 1.89 5.02 2.17
CA ALA A 159 2.38 6.31 2.66
C ALA A 159 1.96 6.62 4.09
N ALA A 160 0.82 6.10 4.52
CA ALA A 160 0.23 6.33 5.84
C ALA A 160 -0.59 5.13 6.28
N THR A 161 -0.71 4.91 7.59
CA THR A 161 -1.50 3.83 8.19
C THR A 161 -2.75 4.33 8.91
N THR A 162 -2.87 5.63 9.10
CA THR A 162 -4.03 6.28 9.71
C THR A 162 -4.51 7.47 8.87
N LEU A 163 -5.77 7.85 9.05
CA LEU A 163 -6.34 9.02 8.37
C LEU A 163 -5.62 10.32 8.77
N LYS A 164 -5.22 10.43 10.05
CA LYS A 164 -4.45 11.58 10.52
C LYS A 164 -3.12 11.70 9.81
N GLU A 165 -2.38 10.61 9.72
CA GLU A 165 -1.10 10.56 9.01
C GLU A 165 -1.25 10.94 7.53
N ALA A 166 -2.28 10.45 6.85
CA ALA A 166 -2.55 10.80 5.47
C ALA A 166 -2.75 12.33 5.30
N TRP A 167 -3.51 12.97 6.21
CA TRP A 167 -3.68 14.41 6.19
C TRP A 167 -2.39 15.17 6.54
N ASP A 168 -1.61 14.68 7.51
CA ASP A 168 -0.36 15.32 7.91
C ASP A 168 0.66 15.33 6.76
N VAL A 169 0.75 14.25 5.97
CA VAL A 169 1.60 14.17 4.79
C VAL A 169 1.16 15.18 3.73
N ILE A 170 -0.13 15.20 3.38
CA ILE A 170 -0.68 16.14 2.39
C ILE A 170 -0.46 17.59 2.83
N ASN A 171 -0.84 17.92 4.06
CA ASN A 171 -0.68 19.27 4.61
C ASN A 171 0.79 19.71 4.63
N THR A 172 1.71 18.78 4.91
CA THR A 172 3.14 19.08 4.87
C THR A 172 3.64 19.32 3.46
N ALA A 173 3.26 18.49 2.49
CA ALA A 173 3.61 18.68 1.09
C ALA A 173 3.09 20.04 0.56
N GLU A 174 1.85 20.40 0.87
CA GLU A 174 1.25 21.68 0.50
C GLU A 174 1.95 22.88 1.15
N ARG A 175 2.26 22.78 2.44
CA ARG A 175 2.93 23.86 3.19
C ARG A 175 4.37 24.06 2.76
N THR A 176 5.09 22.97 2.49
CA THR A 176 6.51 23.02 2.12
C THR A 176 6.72 23.16 0.61
N GLN A 177 5.67 22.96 -0.20
CA GLN A 177 5.73 22.91 -1.66
C GLN A 177 6.83 21.94 -2.13
N ARG A 178 6.82 20.72 -1.58
CA ARG A 178 7.71 19.63 -1.96
C ARG A 178 6.94 18.50 -2.61
N HIS A 179 7.51 17.89 -3.63
CA HIS A 179 6.96 16.66 -4.19
C HIS A 179 7.00 15.58 -3.10
N CYS A 180 5.88 14.90 -2.93
CA CYS A 180 5.73 13.74 -2.08
C CYS A 180 5.05 12.66 -2.90
N MET A 181 5.80 11.67 -3.34
CA MET A 181 5.33 10.61 -4.23
C MET A 181 5.21 9.31 -3.46
N LEU A 182 4.03 8.69 -3.53
CA LEU A 182 3.83 7.28 -3.19
C LEU A 182 4.34 6.42 -4.35
N LEU A 183 5.25 5.51 -4.06
CA LEU A 183 5.85 4.62 -5.06
C LEU A 183 4.95 3.40 -5.33
N GLU A 184 3.73 3.67 -5.80
CA GLU A 184 2.82 2.62 -6.24
C GLU A 184 3.29 2.05 -7.57
N ASN A 185 4.00 0.94 -7.51
CA ASN A 185 4.68 0.38 -8.68
C ASN A 185 3.73 -0.24 -9.71
N CYS A 186 2.56 -0.75 -9.27
CA CYS A 186 1.66 -1.46 -10.17
C CYS A 186 1.07 -0.57 -11.25
N VAL A 187 0.89 0.73 -10.99
CA VAL A 187 0.41 1.67 -12.02
C VAL A 187 1.39 1.82 -13.19
N TYR A 188 2.66 1.42 -13.03
CA TYR A 188 3.71 1.50 -14.05
C TYR A 188 4.01 0.15 -14.71
N ASP A 189 3.31 -0.91 -14.34
CA ASP A 189 3.43 -2.20 -15.02
C ASP A 189 2.89 -2.10 -16.46
N PHE A 190 3.42 -2.91 -17.35
CA PHE A 190 3.10 -2.85 -18.80
C PHE A 190 1.61 -2.94 -19.07
N PHE A 191 0.92 -3.82 -18.35
CA PHE A 191 -0.51 -4.07 -18.56
C PHE A 191 -1.36 -2.87 -18.14
N GLU A 192 -1.05 -2.29 -16.99
CA GLU A 192 -1.76 -1.13 -16.42
C GLU A 192 -1.53 0.12 -17.26
N LEU A 193 -0.31 0.38 -17.69
CA LEU A 193 -0.02 1.50 -18.61
C LEU A 193 -0.68 1.32 -19.97
N THR A 194 -0.69 0.10 -20.51
CA THR A 194 -1.40 -0.20 -21.77
C THR A 194 -2.90 0.05 -21.61
N THR A 195 -3.49 -0.46 -20.53
CA THR A 195 -4.92 -0.26 -20.22
C THR A 195 -5.25 1.22 -20.07
N LEU A 196 -4.42 1.98 -19.37
CA LEU A 196 -4.59 3.43 -19.24
C LEU A 196 -4.54 4.13 -20.60
N ASN A 197 -3.56 3.78 -21.44
CA ASN A 197 -3.42 4.35 -22.79
C ASN A 197 -4.65 4.03 -23.65
N MET A 198 -5.15 2.80 -23.63
CA MET A 198 -6.37 2.40 -24.31
C MET A 198 -7.61 3.19 -23.83
N ALA A 199 -7.74 3.37 -22.52
CA ALA A 199 -8.82 4.16 -21.93
C ALA A 199 -8.75 5.63 -22.37
N GLN A 200 -7.57 6.23 -22.36
CA GLN A 200 -7.34 7.62 -22.77
C GLN A 200 -7.64 7.86 -24.27
N HIS A 201 -7.47 6.83 -25.11
CA HIS A 201 -7.83 6.85 -26.53
C HIS A 201 -9.27 6.41 -26.82
N GLY A 202 -10.07 6.21 -25.77
CA GLY A 202 -11.50 5.91 -25.91
C GLY A 202 -11.83 4.50 -26.38
N LEU A 203 -10.88 3.56 -26.39
CA LEU A 203 -11.12 2.18 -26.87
C LEU A 203 -12.19 1.44 -26.05
N PHE A 204 -12.33 1.79 -24.77
CA PHE A 204 -13.34 1.19 -23.88
C PHE A 204 -14.67 1.96 -23.85
N GLY A 205 -14.78 3.05 -24.62
CA GLY A 205 -15.87 4.01 -24.45
C GLY A 205 -15.86 4.65 -23.07
N GLU A 206 -17.04 4.90 -22.49
CA GLU A 206 -17.13 5.44 -21.14
C GLU A 206 -16.87 4.34 -20.08
N VAL A 207 -15.75 4.46 -19.34
CA VAL A 207 -15.43 3.51 -18.26
C VAL A 207 -16.30 3.83 -17.04
N LEU A 208 -17.17 2.90 -16.66
CA LEU A 208 -18.14 3.05 -15.57
C LEU A 208 -17.70 2.36 -14.27
N SER A 209 -16.86 1.34 -14.39
CA SER A 209 -16.40 0.55 -13.24
C SER A 209 -14.99 0.02 -13.47
N ALA A 210 -14.24 -0.10 -12.37
CA ALA A 210 -12.95 -0.77 -12.35
C ALA A 210 -12.90 -1.78 -11.21
N LYS A 211 -12.16 -2.87 -11.40
CA LYS A 211 -11.88 -3.86 -10.37
C LYS A 211 -10.36 -3.95 -10.20
N GLY A 212 -9.93 -4.08 -8.94
CA GLY A 212 -8.54 -4.34 -8.61
C GLY A 212 -8.44 -4.96 -7.22
N GLY A 213 -7.24 -5.25 -6.75
CA GLY A 213 -7.09 -5.83 -5.44
C GLY A 213 -5.64 -6.15 -5.08
N TYR A 214 -5.49 -6.86 -3.97
CA TYR A 214 -4.24 -7.49 -3.59
C TYR A 214 -4.55 -8.94 -3.21
N VAL A 215 -4.39 -9.80 -4.19
CA VAL A 215 -4.67 -11.23 -4.08
C VAL A 215 -3.35 -11.98 -4.17
N HIS A 216 -2.86 -12.45 -3.03
CA HIS A 216 -1.54 -13.05 -2.94
C HIS A 216 -1.44 -13.98 -1.73
N ASN A 217 -1.22 -15.29 -1.94
CA ASN A 217 -0.99 -16.18 -0.81
C ASN A 217 0.35 -15.87 -0.13
N LEU A 218 0.29 -15.27 1.08
CA LEU A 218 1.45 -14.92 1.88
C LEU A 218 1.88 -16.01 2.88
N GLU A 219 1.12 -17.11 3.02
CA GLU A 219 1.45 -18.17 3.97
C GLU A 219 2.90 -18.68 3.86
N PRO A 220 3.48 -18.89 2.65
CA PRO A 220 4.86 -19.30 2.51
C PRO A 220 5.87 -18.28 3.03
N PHE A 221 5.46 -17.02 3.14
CA PHE A 221 6.33 -15.90 3.55
C PHE A 221 6.22 -15.56 5.03
N TRP A 222 5.17 -15.99 5.74
CA TRP A 222 4.93 -15.59 7.13
C TRP A 222 6.05 -15.95 8.09
N LYS A 223 6.77 -17.05 7.86
CA LYS A 223 7.99 -17.39 8.64
C LYS A 223 9.11 -16.38 8.47
N TYR A 224 9.22 -15.76 7.30
CA TYR A 224 10.19 -14.69 7.02
C TYR A 224 9.74 -13.36 7.61
N TYR A 225 8.43 -13.24 7.92
CA TYR A 225 7.85 -12.07 8.57
C TYR A 225 7.82 -12.22 10.10
N ASP A 226 8.20 -13.37 10.63
CA ASP A 226 8.36 -13.55 12.07
C ASP A 226 9.43 -12.58 12.60
N ALA A 227 9.17 -11.94 13.73
CA ALA A 227 9.89 -10.77 14.22
C ALA A 227 9.95 -9.60 13.21
N ASN A 228 9.03 -9.56 12.26
CA ASN A 228 8.94 -8.59 11.19
C ASN A 228 7.60 -7.82 11.29
N TRP A 229 7.67 -6.50 11.22
CA TRP A 229 6.53 -5.59 11.25
C TRP A 229 5.38 -5.98 10.30
N ARG A 230 5.67 -6.68 9.20
CA ARG A 230 4.67 -7.04 8.21
C ARG A 230 3.71 -8.14 8.68
N LEU A 231 4.19 -9.11 9.45
CA LEU A 231 3.33 -10.09 10.11
C LEU A 231 2.46 -9.41 11.16
N GLU A 232 3.05 -8.52 11.97
CA GLU A 232 2.31 -7.73 12.97
C GLU A 232 1.20 -6.88 12.33
N ALA A 233 1.46 -6.27 11.18
CA ALA A 233 0.44 -5.53 10.43
C ALA A 233 -0.72 -6.44 9.98
N ASN A 234 -0.43 -7.65 9.49
CA ASN A 234 -1.47 -8.64 9.12
C ASN A 234 -2.26 -9.15 10.33
N ILE A 235 -1.69 -9.17 11.51
CA ILE A 235 -2.37 -9.55 12.76
C ILE A 235 -3.20 -8.37 13.30
N GLY A 236 -2.61 -7.18 13.34
CA GLY A 236 -3.10 -6.03 14.11
C GLY A 236 -4.08 -5.09 13.39
N PHE A 237 -3.98 -4.95 12.08
CA PHE A 237 -4.89 -4.13 11.28
C PHE A 237 -6.11 -4.94 10.83
N ARG A 238 -7.17 -4.25 10.44
CA ARG A 238 -8.40 -4.85 9.90
C ARG A 238 -8.78 -4.18 8.59
N GLY A 239 -9.22 -4.97 7.62
CA GLY A 239 -9.73 -4.49 6.35
C GLY A 239 -8.74 -4.71 5.21
N ASP A 240 -8.87 -3.92 4.15
CA ASP A 240 -7.93 -3.94 3.03
C ASP A 240 -6.67 -3.15 3.40
N ILE A 241 -5.71 -3.84 4.02
CA ILE A 241 -4.48 -3.22 4.53
C ILE A 241 -3.44 -2.92 3.46
N TYR A 242 -3.71 -3.32 2.20
CA TYR A 242 -2.77 -3.13 1.08
C TYR A 242 -3.47 -2.75 -0.22
N ALA A 243 -4.49 -1.88 -0.11
CA ALA A 243 -5.38 -1.47 -1.20
C ALA A 243 -4.69 -0.80 -2.40
N THR A 244 -3.53 -0.17 -2.18
CA THR A 244 -2.90 0.73 -3.16
C THR A 244 -2.65 0.09 -4.52
N HIS A 245 -2.26 -1.18 -4.55
CA HIS A 245 -1.92 -1.88 -5.79
C HIS A 245 -3.11 -2.06 -6.75
N GLY A 246 -4.29 -2.33 -6.22
CA GLY A 246 -5.52 -2.38 -7.04
C GLY A 246 -6.18 -1.03 -7.21
N LEU A 247 -6.08 -0.17 -6.18
CA LEU A 247 -6.71 1.15 -6.19
C LEU A 247 -6.01 2.14 -7.14
N GLY A 248 -4.68 2.12 -7.19
CA GLY A 248 -3.88 3.02 -8.01
C GLY A 248 -4.27 2.98 -9.49
N PRO A 249 -4.17 1.82 -10.16
CA PRO A 249 -4.57 1.66 -11.56
C PRO A 249 -6.05 2.03 -11.81
N ALA A 250 -6.95 1.60 -10.91
CA ALA A 250 -8.37 1.94 -10.99
C ALA A 250 -8.61 3.46 -10.94
N CYS A 251 -7.89 4.16 -10.05
CA CYS A 251 -7.96 5.63 -9.95
C CYS A 251 -7.49 6.32 -11.24
N TRP A 252 -6.46 5.79 -11.88
CA TRP A 252 -5.93 6.38 -13.12
C TRP A 252 -6.92 6.24 -14.26
N VAL A 253 -7.47 5.05 -14.48
CA VAL A 253 -8.42 4.77 -15.56
C VAL A 253 -9.74 5.54 -15.36
N LEU A 254 -10.18 5.72 -14.11
CA LEU A 254 -11.41 6.45 -13.76
C LEU A 254 -11.22 7.97 -13.59
N ASN A 255 -10.00 8.49 -13.79
CA ASN A 255 -9.67 9.90 -13.62
C ASN A 255 -9.96 10.46 -12.22
N ILE A 256 -9.71 9.68 -11.17
CA ILE A 256 -9.84 10.14 -9.78
C ILE A 256 -8.84 11.28 -9.52
N HIS A 257 -9.30 12.37 -8.94
CA HIS A 257 -8.62 13.67 -8.78
C HIS A 257 -8.22 14.36 -10.10
N ARG A 258 -8.71 13.85 -11.24
CA ARG A 258 -8.55 14.45 -12.59
C ARG A 258 -9.89 14.63 -13.29
N GLY A 259 -10.90 14.98 -12.52
CA GLY A 259 -12.27 15.21 -13.00
C GLY A 259 -13.35 14.38 -12.28
N ASP A 260 -12.94 13.39 -11.47
CA ASP A 260 -13.82 12.67 -10.56
C ASP A 260 -13.15 12.55 -9.17
N ARG A 261 -13.87 12.09 -8.16
CA ARG A 261 -13.38 11.83 -6.81
C ARG A 261 -14.14 10.68 -6.15
N MET A 262 -13.53 10.00 -5.22
CA MET A 262 -14.23 9.06 -4.36
C MET A 262 -15.22 9.82 -3.47
N ASP A 263 -16.38 9.23 -3.23
CA ASP A 263 -17.46 9.84 -2.42
C ASP A 263 -17.66 9.05 -1.13
N TYR A 264 -18.04 7.78 -1.24
CA TYR A 264 -18.17 6.89 -0.09
C TYR A 264 -17.77 5.47 -0.44
N LEU A 265 -17.56 4.65 0.58
CA LEU A 265 -17.28 3.24 0.42
C LEU A 265 -18.06 2.37 1.44
N ILE A 266 -18.22 1.10 1.06
CA ILE A 266 -18.68 0.04 1.95
C ILE A 266 -17.60 -1.04 1.91
N SER A 267 -17.18 -1.50 3.09
CA SER A 267 -16.19 -2.56 3.21
C SER A 267 -16.67 -3.64 4.17
N MET A 268 -16.48 -4.89 3.79
CA MET A 268 -16.85 -6.06 4.58
C MET A 268 -15.74 -7.08 4.55
N ASP A 269 -15.50 -7.71 5.68
CA ASP A 269 -14.54 -8.79 5.81
C ASP A 269 -15.22 -10.07 6.33
N VAL A 270 -14.56 -11.20 6.12
CA VAL A 270 -14.93 -12.50 6.70
C VAL A 270 -13.98 -12.84 7.85
N PRO A 271 -14.36 -13.76 8.77
CA PRO A 271 -13.48 -14.13 9.88
C PRO A 271 -12.12 -14.63 9.41
N ALA A 272 -11.07 -14.33 10.16
CA ALA A 272 -9.73 -14.88 9.94
C ALA A 272 -9.73 -16.39 10.30
N THR A 273 -9.13 -17.20 9.44
CA THR A 273 -9.03 -18.66 9.65
C THR A 273 -7.62 -19.19 9.40
N THR A 274 -7.00 -18.81 8.30
CA THR A 274 -5.73 -19.38 7.86
C THR A 274 -4.57 -18.87 8.70
N LEU A 275 -4.45 -17.56 8.93
CA LEU A 275 -3.37 -16.99 9.72
C LEU A 275 -3.42 -17.48 11.21
N PRO A 276 -4.56 -17.50 11.90
CA PRO A 276 -4.63 -18.11 13.23
C PRO A 276 -4.14 -19.55 13.27
N ARG A 277 -4.57 -20.40 12.33
CA ARG A 277 -4.12 -21.80 12.24
C ARG A 277 -2.63 -21.93 11.98
N PHE A 278 -2.07 -21.05 11.15
CA PHE A 278 -0.62 -20.99 10.92
C PHE A 278 0.13 -20.64 12.19
N MET A 279 -0.31 -19.62 12.92
CA MET A 279 0.29 -19.20 14.19
C MET A 279 0.26 -20.33 15.24
N GLU A 280 -0.84 -21.06 15.33
CA GLU A 280 -0.95 -22.21 16.23
C GLU A 280 0.01 -23.33 15.85
N ARG A 281 0.03 -23.73 14.58
CA ARG A 281 0.76 -24.92 14.10
C ARG A 281 2.24 -24.68 13.90
N GLN A 282 2.61 -23.50 13.43
CA GLN A 282 3.97 -23.19 12.98
C GLN A 282 4.75 -22.32 13.96
N MET A 283 4.05 -21.53 14.78
CA MET A 283 4.66 -20.61 15.73
C MET A 283 4.39 -21.00 17.20
N GLY A 284 3.50 -21.97 17.45
CA GLY A 284 3.17 -22.42 18.80
C GLY A 284 2.34 -21.42 19.61
N VAL A 285 1.76 -20.42 18.99
CA VAL A 285 0.93 -19.41 19.66
C VAL A 285 -0.39 -20.03 20.05
N LYS A 286 -0.74 -19.98 21.34
CA LYS A 286 -2.03 -20.49 21.83
C LYS A 286 -3.12 -19.44 21.65
N ASN A 287 -4.23 -19.83 21.03
CA ASN A 287 -5.42 -18.99 20.85
C ASN A 287 -5.11 -17.59 20.23
N PRO A 288 -4.49 -17.54 19.05
CA PRO A 288 -4.05 -16.29 18.43
C PRO A 288 -5.22 -15.38 18.09
N GLN A 289 -5.08 -14.09 18.38
CA GLN A 289 -6.07 -13.08 18.08
C GLN A 289 -5.64 -12.31 16.82
N VAL A 290 -6.32 -12.54 15.71
CA VAL A 290 -6.05 -11.88 14.43
C VAL A 290 -7.24 -10.98 14.09
N LYS A 291 -6.98 -9.70 13.88
CA LYS A 291 -8.01 -8.71 13.52
C LYS A 291 -8.30 -8.69 12.02
N ASN A 292 -7.31 -8.97 11.18
CA ASN A 292 -7.49 -8.96 9.74
C ASN A 292 -8.30 -10.16 9.28
N GLY A 293 -9.36 -9.90 8.52
CA GLY A 293 -10.19 -10.95 7.96
C GLY A 293 -9.47 -11.77 6.89
N GLU A 294 -9.97 -12.97 6.60
CA GLU A 294 -9.47 -13.84 5.52
C GLU A 294 -9.55 -13.16 4.16
N MET A 295 -10.65 -12.47 3.93
CA MET A 295 -10.93 -11.67 2.74
C MET A 295 -11.59 -10.37 3.15
N THR A 296 -11.26 -9.29 2.44
CA THR A 296 -11.97 -8.01 2.53
C THR A 296 -12.45 -7.61 1.15
N HIS A 297 -13.72 -7.24 1.06
CA HIS A 297 -14.36 -6.74 -0.15
C HIS A 297 -14.77 -5.29 0.07
N THR A 298 -14.30 -4.40 -0.78
CA THR A 298 -14.58 -2.96 -0.69
C THR A 298 -15.20 -2.48 -1.98
N LEU A 299 -16.35 -1.83 -1.90
CA LEU A 299 -17.00 -1.16 -3.01
C LEU A 299 -16.98 0.34 -2.76
N ILE A 300 -16.38 1.09 -3.67
CA ILE A 300 -16.27 2.54 -3.62
C ILE A 300 -17.17 3.15 -4.68
N LYS A 301 -17.93 4.18 -4.31
CA LYS A 301 -18.73 5.01 -5.22
C LYS A 301 -18.01 6.32 -5.47
N THR A 302 -17.96 6.75 -6.74
CA THR A 302 -17.40 8.06 -7.08
C THR A 302 -18.49 9.13 -7.16
N ALA A 303 -18.10 10.39 -7.10
CA ALA A 303 -19.02 11.53 -7.19
C ALA A 303 -19.75 11.59 -8.55
N LYS A 304 -19.13 11.08 -9.62
CA LYS A 304 -19.77 10.95 -10.94
C LYS A 304 -20.58 9.65 -11.13
N GLY A 305 -20.76 8.88 -10.06
CA GLY A 305 -21.57 7.67 -10.09
C GLY A 305 -20.88 6.41 -10.57
N LYS A 306 -19.57 6.45 -10.82
CA LYS A 306 -18.76 5.27 -11.16
C LYS A 306 -18.48 4.42 -9.93
N THR A 307 -17.96 3.21 -10.13
CA THR A 307 -17.66 2.29 -9.02
C THR A 307 -16.25 1.71 -9.13
N ILE A 308 -15.63 1.48 -7.97
CA ILE A 308 -14.39 0.70 -7.86
C ILE A 308 -14.67 -0.45 -6.90
N TYR A 309 -14.36 -1.67 -7.33
CA TYR A 309 -14.38 -2.84 -6.47
C TYR A 309 -12.95 -3.27 -6.14
N LEU A 310 -12.66 -3.44 -4.85
CA LEU A 310 -11.37 -3.93 -4.38
C LEU A 310 -11.54 -5.22 -3.59
N GLU A 311 -10.57 -6.12 -3.76
CA GLU A 311 -10.45 -7.35 -3.01
C GLU A 311 -9.08 -7.45 -2.36
N HIS A 312 -9.04 -7.66 -1.04
CA HIS A 312 -7.83 -8.02 -0.32
C HIS A 312 -7.92 -9.47 0.15
N ASN A 313 -6.98 -10.30 -0.27
CA ASN A 313 -6.90 -11.70 0.13
C ASN A 313 -5.45 -12.18 0.07
N VAL A 314 -4.89 -12.51 1.22
CA VAL A 314 -3.48 -12.90 1.35
C VAL A 314 -3.30 -14.32 1.86
N THR A 315 -4.35 -15.13 1.84
CA THR A 315 -4.39 -16.45 2.46
C THR A 315 -4.89 -17.56 1.55
N SER A 316 -5.53 -17.24 0.42
CA SER A 316 -6.07 -18.24 -0.50
C SER A 316 -5.05 -18.71 -1.51
N TYR A 317 -5.07 -20.02 -1.78
CA TYR A 317 -4.29 -20.67 -2.83
C TYR A 317 -4.91 -20.40 -4.20
N ARG A 318 -4.57 -19.29 -4.79
CA ARG A 318 -4.98 -18.92 -6.16
C ARG A 318 -3.90 -18.06 -6.81
N PRO A 319 -3.94 -17.90 -8.15
CA PRO A 319 -2.95 -17.11 -8.84
C PRO A 319 -2.82 -15.71 -8.24
N TYR A 320 -1.60 -15.22 -8.21
CA TYR A 320 -1.34 -13.84 -7.80
C TYR A 320 -2.03 -12.87 -8.75
N SER A 321 -2.75 -11.91 -8.21
CA SER A 321 -3.43 -10.88 -8.99
C SER A 321 -3.49 -9.57 -8.22
N ARG A 322 -3.37 -8.48 -8.94
CA ARG A 322 -3.57 -7.10 -8.46
C ARG A 322 -4.71 -6.40 -9.19
N LEU A 323 -5.09 -6.91 -10.36
CA LEU A 323 -6.20 -6.46 -11.21
C LEU A 323 -7.16 -7.61 -11.51
#